data_c6634baadada864fe47209d6ffc6eba2
#
_entry.id   c6634baadada864fe47209d6ffc6eba2
#
_cell.length_a   1.000
_cell.length_b   1.000
_cell.length_c   1.000
_cell.angle_alpha   90.00
_cell.angle_beta   90.00
_cell.angle_gamma   90.00
#
_symmetry.space_group_name_H-M   'P 1'
#
loop_
_entity.id
_entity.type
_entity.pdbx_description
1 polymer ?
#
loop_
_entity_poly.entity_id
_entity_poly.type
_entity_poly.pdbx_seq_one_letter_code
_entity_poly.pdbx_strand_id
1 'polypeptide(L)'
;MKIGISLCLGVLMCLNAGCTGKKSAAEEPELTYSNPLSVQFGDPYVLLASDGRYYMYGTGAGAVDGFCAYSSDDLIHWKSEGQVYRGNTPDSWAIANFWAPEVYERDGKFYMFFSADWRKNPTNEEENFRIGVAVS
;
A
#
# COMPACT_ATOMS: atom_id res chain seq x y z
N MET A 1 -6.51 -93.72 -23.12
CA MET A 1 -7.24 -92.72 -23.83
C MET A 1 -7.55 -91.61 -22.79
N LYS A 2 -6.70 -90.50 -22.74
CA LYS A 2 -6.85 -89.38 -21.82
C LYS A 2 -7.05 -88.15 -22.67
N ILE A 3 -8.19 -87.52 -22.52
CA ILE A 3 -8.56 -86.30 -23.18
C ILE A 3 -8.11 -85.11 -22.28
N GLY A 4 -7.15 -84.32 -22.77
CA GLY A 4 -6.73 -83.11 -22.10
C GLY A 4 -7.58 -81.93 -22.56
N ILE A 5 -8.21 -81.23 -21.60
CA ILE A 5 -8.94 -80.01 -21.85
C ILE A 5 -7.98 -78.86 -21.56
N SER A 6 -7.65 -78.10 -22.63
CA SER A 6 -6.86 -76.89 -22.53
C SER A 6 -7.78 -75.71 -22.21
N LEU A 7 -7.58 -75.10 -21.07
CA LEU A 7 -8.33 -73.90 -20.62
C LEU A 7 -7.54 -72.66 -21.03
N CYS A 8 -8.02 -71.95 -22.08
CA CYS A 8 -7.50 -70.62 -22.42
C CYS A 8 -8.02 -69.58 -21.46
N LEU A 9 -7.14 -69.05 -20.65
CA LEU A 9 -7.42 -67.90 -19.78
C LEU A 9 -7.16 -66.61 -20.56
N GLY A 10 -8.23 -65.96 -21.04
CA GLY A 10 -8.16 -64.69 -21.67
C GLY A 10 -7.99 -63.58 -20.61
N VAL A 11 -6.85 -62.93 -20.59
CA VAL A 11 -6.60 -61.75 -19.79
C VAL A 11 -7.14 -60.54 -20.54
N LEU A 12 -8.26 -59.99 -19.98
CA LEU A 12 -8.85 -58.72 -20.50
C LEU A 12 -8.08 -57.57 -19.85
N MET A 13 -7.16 -56.96 -20.60
CA MET A 13 -6.50 -55.69 -20.17
C MET A 13 -7.47 -54.53 -20.38
N CYS A 14 -8.04 -54.01 -19.26
CA CYS A 14 -8.73 -52.73 -19.26
C CYS A 14 -7.69 -51.60 -19.34
N LEU A 15 -7.56 -50.99 -20.49
CA LEU A 15 -6.81 -49.70 -20.65
C LEU A 15 -7.63 -48.60 -20.00
N ASN A 16 -7.25 -48.22 -18.79
CA ASN A 16 -7.71 -46.97 -18.17
C ASN A 16 -7.01 -45.79 -18.86
N ALA A 17 -7.65 -45.17 -19.83
CA ALA A 17 -7.25 -43.88 -20.35
C ALA A 17 -7.61 -42.80 -19.33
N GLY A 18 -6.69 -42.55 -18.40
CA GLY A 18 -6.80 -41.43 -17.48
C GLY A 18 -6.57 -40.12 -18.26
N CYS A 19 -7.66 -39.42 -18.59
CA CYS A 19 -7.59 -38.02 -19.00
C CYS A 19 -7.14 -37.18 -17.80
N THR A 20 -5.84 -37.00 -17.66
CA THR A 20 -5.31 -35.92 -16.80
C THR A 20 -5.53 -34.59 -17.51
N GLY A 21 -6.71 -34.02 -17.33
CA GLY A 21 -6.93 -32.61 -17.66
C GLY A 21 -5.98 -31.78 -16.83
N LYS A 22 -4.89 -31.29 -17.42
CA LYS A 22 -4.11 -30.20 -16.87
C LYS A 22 -5.09 -29.02 -16.70
N LYS A 23 -5.48 -28.72 -15.47
CA LYS A 23 -6.04 -27.40 -15.13
C LYS A 23 -4.98 -26.38 -15.55
N SER A 24 -5.24 -25.64 -16.61
CA SER A 24 -4.49 -24.43 -16.94
C SER A 24 -4.62 -23.55 -15.68
N ALA A 25 -3.52 -23.34 -14.98
CA ALA A 25 -3.44 -22.25 -14.00
C ALA A 25 -3.76 -20.99 -14.81
N ALA A 26 -4.79 -20.26 -14.41
CA ALA A 26 -5.01 -18.93 -14.96
C ALA A 26 -3.73 -18.13 -14.68
N GLU A 27 -3.07 -17.66 -15.74
CA GLU A 27 -1.97 -16.70 -15.57
C GLU A 27 -2.53 -15.51 -14.80
N GLU A 28 -1.98 -15.24 -13.62
CA GLU A 28 -2.27 -13.99 -12.94
C GLU A 28 -1.81 -12.84 -13.84
N PRO A 29 -2.62 -11.78 -13.98
CA PRO A 29 -2.25 -10.66 -14.82
C PRO A 29 -0.90 -10.10 -14.34
N GLU A 30 0.05 -9.97 -15.24
CA GLU A 30 1.34 -9.34 -14.94
C GLU A 30 1.09 -7.87 -14.58
N LEU A 31 1.35 -7.51 -13.31
CA LEU A 31 1.26 -6.13 -12.87
C LEU A 31 2.41 -5.34 -13.46
N THR A 32 2.09 -4.42 -14.35
CA THR A 32 3.07 -3.50 -14.95
C THR A 32 2.83 -2.10 -14.45
N TYR A 33 3.89 -1.34 -14.26
CA TYR A 33 3.83 0.08 -13.90
C TYR A 33 4.71 0.92 -14.83
N SER A 34 4.46 2.20 -14.87
CA SER A 34 5.32 3.16 -15.55
C SER A 34 5.65 4.34 -14.63
N ASN A 35 6.88 4.85 -14.77
CA ASN A 35 7.30 6.06 -14.08
C ASN A 35 7.18 7.29 -15.01
N PRO A 36 6.86 8.48 -14.48
CA PRO A 36 6.47 8.73 -13.07
C PRO A 36 5.04 8.26 -12.77
N LEU A 37 4.78 7.91 -11.50
CA LEU A 37 3.41 7.71 -11.01
C LEU A 37 2.64 9.04 -11.05
N SER A 38 1.31 8.98 -11.17
CA SER A 38 0.42 10.17 -11.17
C SER A 38 0.23 10.75 -9.76
N VAL A 39 1.33 10.85 -8.99
CA VAL A 39 1.37 11.38 -7.63
C VAL A 39 2.51 12.38 -7.54
N GLN A 40 2.22 13.58 -7.00
CA GLN A 40 3.20 14.67 -6.90
C GLN A 40 3.53 14.97 -5.44
N PHE A 41 4.42 14.16 -4.87
CA PHE A 41 4.96 14.37 -3.52
C PHE A 41 6.48 14.53 -3.54
N GLY A 42 7.00 15.45 -2.69
CA GLY A 42 8.33 15.31 -2.11
C GLY A 42 8.25 14.40 -0.89
N ASP A 43 9.36 13.78 -0.51
CA ASP A 43 9.49 12.95 0.70
C ASP A 43 8.36 11.91 0.87
N PRO A 44 8.08 11.05 -0.12
CA PRO A 44 6.94 10.15 -0.05
C PRO A 44 7.14 9.07 1.02
N TYR A 45 6.11 8.87 1.83
CA TYR A 45 6.01 7.77 2.80
C TYR A 45 4.77 6.93 2.51
N VAL A 46 4.90 5.60 2.55
CA VAL A 46 3.79 4.66 2.29
C VAL A 46 3.53 3.79 3.51
N LEU A 47 2.30 3.81 3.99
CA LEU A 47 1.77 2.95 5.03
C LEU A 47 0.90 1.86 4.41
N LEU A 48 1.13 0.59 4.75
CA LEU A 48 0.12 -0.46 4.62
C LEU A 48 -0.73 -0.45 5.90
N ALA A 49 -1.96 0.00 5.79
CA ALA A 49 -2.86 0.13 6.93
C ALA A 49 -3.57 -1.19 7.26
N SER A 50 -4.19 -1.26 8.45
CA SER A 50 -4.89 -2.45 8.93
C SER A 50 -6.12 -2.84 8.10
N ASP A 51 -6.65 -1.93 7.28
CA ASP A 51 -7.70 -2.20 6.30
C ASP A 51 -7.21 -2.93 5.04
N GLY A 52 -5.89 -3.18 4.94
CA GLY A 52 -5.25 -3.86 3.82
C GLY A 52 -4.92 -2.96 2.63
N ARG A 53 -5.12 -1.66 2.74
CA ARG A 53 -4.82 -0.68 1.68
C ARG A 53 -3.51 0.06 1.95
N TYR A 54 -2.90 0.53 0.88
CA TYR A 54 -1.73 1.41 0.95
C TYR A 54 -2.17 2.88 0.97
N TYR A 55 -1.53 3.66 1.83
CA TYR A 55 -1.71 5.10 1.90
C TYR A 55 -0.37 5.81 1.74
N MET A 56 -0.30 6.73 0.78
CA MET A 56 0.89 7.53 0.54
C MET A 56 0.68 8.94 1.04
N TYR A 57 1.65 9.43 1.78
CA TYR A 57 1.75 10.79 2.29
C TYR A 57 3.03 11.43 1.78
N GLY A 58 3.11 12.77 1.77
CA GLY A 58 4.33 13.45 1.36
C GLY A 58 4.19 14.95 1.44
N THR A 59 5.29 15.63 1.15
CA THR A 59 5.36 17.09 1.09
C THR A 59 4.72 17.58 -0.20
N GLY A 60 3.83 18.58 -0.14
CA GLY A 60 3.21 19.21 -1.31
C GLY A 60 1.84 18.65 -1.68
N ALA A 61 1.63 18.29 -2.94
CA ALA A 61 0.37 17.80 -3.53
C ALA A 61 -0.83 18.75 -3.34
N GLY A 62 -0.60 20.06 -3.29
CA GLY A 62 -1.65 21.07 -3.18
C GLY A 62 -2.27 21.20 -1.79
N ALA A 63 -1.67 20.60 -0.75
CA ALA A 63 -2.09 20.84 0.62
C ALA A 63 -1.92 22.30 1.02
N VAL A 64 -2.89 22.83 1.74
CA VAL A 64 -2.81 24.17 2.35
C VAL A 64 -2.46 24.02 3.81
N ASP A 65 -1.24 24.44 4.19
CA ASP A 65 -0.75 24.36 5.55
C ASP A 65 -0.90 22.95 6.17
N GLY A 66 -0.45 21.91 5.46
CA GLY A 66 -0.61 20.55 5.96
C GLY A 66 -0.27 19.47 4.94
N PHE A 67 -1.01 18.36 4.94
CA PHE A 67 -0.73 17.19 4.11
C PHE A 67 -1.96 16.64 3.44
N CYS A 68 -1.79 16.20 2.19
CA CYS A 68 -2.72 15.34 1.46
C CYS A 68 -2.33 13.88 1.58
N ALA A 69 -3.24 12.98 1.19
CA ALA A 69 -2.97 11.55 1.05
C ALA A 69 -3.50 11.01 -0.28
N TYR A 70 -2.90 9.92 -0.70
CA TYR A 70 -3.42 9.05 -1.75
C TYR A 70 -3.57 7.65 -1.21
N SER A 71 -4.53 6.89 -1.73
CA SER A 71 -4.72 5.48 -1.41
C SER A 71 -4.57 4.59 -2.64
N SER A 72 -4.15 3.34 -2.42
CA SER A 72 -4.00 2.34 -3.47
C SER A 72 -4.24 0.93 -2.91
N ASP A 73 -4.72 0.03 -3.76
CA ASP A 73 -4.83 -1.39 -3.46
C ASP A 73 -3.64 -2.20 -4.04
N ASP A 74 -2.84 -1.60 -4.93
CA ASP A 74 -1.82 -2.30 -5.72
C ASP A 74 -0.47 -1.57 -5.84
N LEU A 75 -0.29 -0.39 -5.21
CA LEU A 75 0.89 0.48 -5.29
C LEU A 75 1.12 1.13 -6.67
N ILE A 76 0.25 0.89 -7.64
CA ILE A 76 0.35 1.37 -9.01
C ILE A 76 -0.72 2.43 -9.29
N HIS A 77 -1.97 2.12 -8.96
CA HIS A 77 -3.11 2.99 -9.18
C HIS A 77 -3.45 3.76 -7.90
N TRP A 78 -3.18 5.05 -7.90
CA TRP A 78 -3.35 5.92 -6.75
C TRP A 78 -4.56 6.84 -6.91
N LYS A 79 -5.40 6.88 -5.87
CA LYS A 79 -6.58 7.75 -5.77
C LYS A 79 -6.32 8.82 -4.72
N SER A 80 -6.56 10.10 -5.04
CA SER A 80 -6.45 11.18 -4.06
C SER A 80 -7.55 11.06 -3.00
N GLU A 81 -7.15 11.14 -1.73
CA GLU A 81 -8.03 11.24 -0.56
C GLU A 81 -8.19 12.71 -0.09
N GLY A 82 -7.53 13.64 -0.77
CA GLY A 82 -7.56 15.07 -0.42
C GLY A 82 -6.68 15.40 0.77
N GLN A 83 -6.97 16.54 1.42
CA GLN A 83 -6.21 17.00 2.58
C GLN A 83 -6.62 16.25 3.84
N VAL A 84 -5.67 15.55 4.46
CA VAL A 84 -5.88 14.70 5.65
C VAL A 84 -5.42 15.36 6.94
N TYR A 85 -4.52 16.33 6.86
CA TYR A 85 -4.08 17.14 7.99
C TYR A 85 -4.00 18.61 7.60
N ARG A 86 -4.45 19.49 8.50
CA ARG A 86 -4.30 20.93 8.38
C ARG A 86 -3.71 21.49 9.67
N GLY A 87 -2.56 22.15 9.55
CA GLY A 87 -1.95 22.99 10.57
C GLY A 87 -2.38 24.44 10.45
N ASN A 88 -1.58 25.35 10.99
CA ASN A 88 -1.81 26.79 11.00
C ASN A 88 -3.22 27.21 11.51
N THR A 89 -3.76 26.44 12.42
CA THR A 89 -4.98 26.79 13.18
C THR A 89 -4.60 27.55 14.44
N PRO A 90 -5.51 28.23 15.13
CA PRO A 90 -5.21 28.97 16.37
C PRO A 90 -4.48 28.13 17.43
N ASP A 91 -4.83 26.84 17.55
CA ASP A 91 -4.27 25.92 18.54
C ASP A 91 -3.07 25.12 18.01
N SER A 92 -2.75 25.24 16.71
CA SER A 92 -1.62 24.50 16.11
C SER A 92 -0.29 25.07 16.56
N TRP A 93 0.66 24.17 16.88
CA TRP A 93 2.06 24.54 17.07
C TRP A 93 2.76 24.85 15.73
N ALA A 94 2.35 24.18 14.63
CA ALA A 94 2.91 24.26 13.31
C ALA A 94 2.14 25.31 12.48
N ILE A 95 2.88 26.20 11.82
CA ILE A 95 2.28 27.34 11.11
C ILE A 95 2.62 27.43 9.63
N ALA A 96 3.74 26.85 9.20
CA ALA A 96 4.20 26.90 7.81
C ALA A 96 5.21 25.78 7.52
N ASN A 97 5.59 25.63 6.25
CA ASN A 97 6.67 24.72 5.82
C ASN A 97 6.51 23.30 6.33
N PHE A 98 5.37 22.68 6.01
CA PHE A 98 5.03 21.32 6.41
C PHE A 98 5.76 20.30 5.53
N TRP A 99 6.70 19.52 6.11
CA TRP A 99 7.59 18.63 5.36
C TRP A 99 7.67 17.23 5.95
N ALA A 100 7.95 16.26 5.04
CA ALA A 100 8.33 14.88 5.32
C ALA A 100 7.43 14.17 6.35
N PRO A 101 6.13 13.99 6.07
CA PRO A 101 5.24 13.27 6.96
C PRO A 101 5.52 11.77 6.92
N GLU A 102 5.58 11.14 8.10
CA GLU A 102 5.58 9.70 8.28
C GLU A 102 4.38 9.29 9.13
N VAL A 103 3.63 8.28 8.73
CA VAL A 103 2.38 7.88 9.40
C VAL A 103 2.46 6.44 9.89
N TYR A 104 2.17 6.24 11.15
CA TYR A 104 2.14 4.93 11.80
C TYR A 104 0.75 4.65 12.36
N GLU A 105 0.27 3.42 12.16
CA GLU A 105 -0.96 2.95 12.79
C GLU A 105 -0.62 2.12 14.03
N ARG A 106 -1.26 2.45 15.15
CA ARG A 106 -1.13 1.72 16.39
C ARG A 106 -2.38 1.84 17.25
N ASP A 107 -2.87 0.71 17.76
CA ASP A 107 -4.02 0.65 18.68
C ASP A 107 -5.26 1.39 18.14
N GLY A 108 -5.52 1.27 16.82
CA GLY A 108 -6.65 1.89 16.13
C GLY A 108 -6.54 3.41 15.96
N LYS A 109 -5.34 3.97 16.13
CA LYS A 109 -5.03 5.38 15.90
C LYS A 109 -3.91 5.54 14.88
N PHE A 110 -3.92 6.68 14.19
CA PHE A 110 -2.86 7.08 13.28
C PHE A 110 -2.03 8.20 13.91
N TYR A 111 -0.72 8.05 13.84
CA TYR A 111 0.27 9.00 14.35
C TYR A 111 1.09 9.53 13.17
N MET A 112 0.89 10.80 12.82
CA MET A 112 1.64 11.46 11.75
C MET A 112 2.75 12.30 12.37
N PHE A 113 4.00 11.92 12.14
CA PHE A 113 5.18 12.69 12.49
C PHE A 113 5.60 13.54 11.30
N PHE A 114 5.95 14.80 11.54
CA PHE A 114 6.36 15.72 10.48
C PHE A 114 7.18 16.87 11.03
N SER A 115 7.89 17.58 10.17
CA SER A 115 8.53 18.83 10.50
C SER A 115 7.74 20.02 9.98
N ALA A 116 7.76 21.12 10.74
CA ALA A 116 7.14 22.38 10.35
C ALA A 116 7.72 23.56 11.15
N ASP A 117 7.47 24.78 10.70
CA ASP A 117 7.80 25.98 11.45
C ASP A 117 6.99 26.06 12.73
N TRP A 118 7.67 26.34 13.83
CA TRP A 118 7.09 26.44 15.16
C TRP A 118 6.56 27.85 15.44
N ARG A 119 5.29 27.95 15.84
CA ARG A 119 4.63 29.22 16.17
C ARG A 119 5.36 30.08 17.21
N LYS A 120 6.00 29.41 18.18
CA LYS A 120 6.66 30.11 19.30
C LYS A 120 8.13 30.40 19.04
N ASN A 121 8.57 30.80 17.91
CA ASN A 121 9.96 31.09 17.61
C ASN A 121 10.61 32.09 18.61
N PRO A 122 11.04 31.68 19.81
CA PRO A 122 11.49 32.61 20.86
C PRO A 122 12.86 33.21 20.59
N THR A 123 13.66 32.61 19.73
CA THR A 123 15.01 33.01 19.34
C THR A 123 15.05 33.79 18.04
N ASN A 124 13.87 33.94 17.39
CA ASN A 124 13.72 34.60 16.11
C ASN A 124 14.65 34.01 15.03
N GLU A 125 14.74 32.69 14.98
CA GLU A 125 15.48 31.94 13.98
C GLU A 125 14.82 32.10 12.61
N GLU A 126 15.60 32.17 11.54
CA GLU A 126 15.11 32.26 10.18
C GLU A 126 14.44 30.94 9.75
N GLU A 127 15.07 29.81 10.13
CA GLU A 127 14.51 28.47 9.98
C GLU A 127 14.18 27.88 11.33
N ASN A 128 12.90 27.84 11.67
CA ASN A 128 12.42 27.48 12.99
C ASN A 128 11.71 26.14 13.01
N PHE A 129 12.29 25.16 12.33
CA PHE A 129 11.71 23.82 12.23
C PHE A 129 11.70 23.08 13.56
N ARG A 130 10.61 22.39 13.80
CA ARG A 130 10.47 21.40 14.87
C ARG A 130 9.78 20.16 14.34
N ILE A 131 10.07 19.02 14.94
CA ILE A 131 9.35 17.77 14.70
C ILE A 131 8.20 17.69 15.70
N GLY A 132 7.03 17.35 15.22
CA GLY A 132 5.85 17.13 16.02
C GLY A 132 5.03 15.96 15.54
N VAL A 133 3.93 15.69 16.25
CA VAL A 133 3.01 14.61 15.94
C VAL A 133 1.58 15.10 15.92
N ALA A 134 0.82 14.66 14.93
CA ALA A 134 -0.64 14.71 14.93
C ALA A 134 -1.20 13.30 15.18
N VAL A 135 -2.31 13.22 15.90
CA VAL A 135 -2.94 11.94 16.26
C VAL A 135 -4.42 12.01 15.91
N SER A 136 -4.95 10.95 15.25
CA SER A 136 -6.38 10.81 14.92
C SER A 136 -7.16 10.22 16.09
#